data_d881d041f9c2f57c4427d40e5c3395e8
#
_entry.id   d881d041f9c2f57c4427d40e5c3395e8
#
_cell.length_a   1.000
_cell.length_b   1.000
_cell.length_c   1.000
_cell.angle_alpha   90.00
_cell.angle_beta   90.00
_cell.angle_gamma   90.00
#
_symmetry.space_group_name_H-M   'P 1'
#
loop_
_entity.id
_entity.type
_entity.pdbx_description
1 polymer ?
#
loop_
_entity_poly.entity_id
_entity_poly.type
_entity_poly.pdbx_seq_one_letter_code
_entity_poly.pdbx_strand_id
1 'polypeptide(L)'
;MSLYEEKPKATTKKDDKEDDIDSPYSKLSDILSNLVDYDDSVIYLNGDITSESMVDFMIKVRSIISNRDEKTKDDPINVIINSDGGDVYDMLGLVDYIESLSVKVNTICRGKAFSAAAILLAHGTGTRMSSKRSSVMFHQSSSFIGGKMGDISAY
;
A
#
# COMPACT_ATOMS: atom_id res chain seq x y z
N MET A 1 53.56 0.91 26.74
CA MET A 1 53.75 -0.30 25.93
C MET A 1 52.44 -0.42 25.14
N SER A 2 52.45 0.17 23.93
CA SER A 2 51.30 0.22 23.04
C SER A 2 51.52 -0.75 21.92
N LEU A 3 50.58 -1.71 21.78
CA LEU A 3 50.55 -2.68 20.70
C LEU A 3 49.34 -2.37 19.82
N TYR A 4 49.51 -1.51 18.83
CA TYR A 4 48.64 -1.48 17.67
C TYR A 4 49.49 -1.36 16.42
N GLU A 5 49.69 -2.48 15.77
CA GLU A 5 50.31 -2.58 14.45
C GLU A 5 49.35 -2.05 13.38
N GLU A 6 49.84 -1.11 12.59
CA GLU A 6 49.16 -0.62 11.38
C GLU A 6 49.17 -1.72 10.31
N LYS A 7 48.00 -2.04 9.76
CA LYS A 7 47.84 -2.89 8.58
C LYS A 7 48.08 -2.07 7.31
N PRO A 8 48.81 -2.60 6.30
CA PRO A 8 49.14 -1.90 5.07
C PRO A 8 47.89 -1.69 4.19
N LYS A 9 47.80 -0.49 3.58
CA LYS A 9 46.79 -0.12 2.57
C LYS A 9 47.03 -0.95 1.31
N ALA A 10 46.10 -1.81 0.96
CA ALA A 10 46.08 -2.45 -0.36
C ALA A 10 45.45 -1.49 -1.39
N THR A 11 46.25 -0.98 -2.28
CA THR A 11 45.82 -0.33 -3.51
C THR A 11 45.52 -1.41 -4.54
N THR A 12 44.26 -1.62 -4.86
CA THR A 12 43.91 -2.31 -6.10
C THR A 12 42.95 -1.42 -6.89
N LYS A 13 43.51 -0.75 -7.91
CA LYS A 13 42.76 -0.32 -9.07
C LYS A 13 42.23 -1.57 -9.76
N LYS A 14 40.94 -1.75 -9.83
CA LYS A 14 40.30 -2.59 -10.83
C LYS A 14 39.31 -1.70 -11.56
N ASP A 15 39.67 -1.42 -12.82
CA ASP A 15 38.76 -0.96 -13.85
C ASP A 15 37.84 -2.16 -14.22
N ASP A 16 36.85 -2.43 -13.42
CA ASP A 16 35.77 -3.33 -13.81
C ASP A 16 34.67 -2.45 -14.48
N LYS A 17 34.76 -2.37 -15.81
CA LYS A 17 33.58 -2.06 -16.63
C LYS A 17 32.59 -3.18 -16.36
N GLU A 18 31.61 -2.93 -15.48
CA GLU A 18 30.39 -3.69 -15.49
C GLU A 18 29.75 -3.44 -16.85
N ASP A 19 29.79 -4.45 -17.71
CA ASP A 19 28.97 -4.51 -18.90
C ASP A 19 27.52 -4.48 -18.39
N ASP A 20 26.82 -3.37 -18.66
CA ASP A 20 25.37 -3.25 -18.49
C ASP A 20 24.73 -4.38 -19.29
N ILE A 21 24.50 -5.51 -18.64
CA ILE A 21 23.71 -6.60 -19.18
C ILE A 21 22.28 -6.05 -19.19
N ASP A 22 21.89 -5.56 -20.36
CA ASP A 22 20.52 -5.10 -20.68
C ASP A 22 19.54 -6.27 -20.42
N SER A 23 19.15 -6.40 -19.16
CA SER A 23 18.28 -7.47 -18.71
C SER A 23 16.92 -7.31 -19.38
N PRO A 24 16.32 -8.37 -19.90
CA PRO A 24 14.93 -8.32 -20.43
C PRO A 24 13.93 -7.74 -19.42
N TYR A 25 14.25 -7.82 -18.12
CA TYR A 25 13.44 -7.27 -17.04
C TYR A 25 13.58 -5.75 -16.90
N SER A 26 14.74 -5.15 -17.21
CA SER A 26 14.88 -3.68 -17.20
C SER A 26 14.04 -3.05 -18.31
N LYS A 27 14.08 -3.61 -19.51
CA LYS A 27 13.23 -3.16 -20.63
C LYS A 27 11.74 -3.33 -20.36
N LEU A 28 11.36 -4.42 -19.68
CA LEU A 28 9.96 -4.65 -19.32
C LEU A 28 9.50 -3.63 -18.26
N SER A 29 10.33 -3.33 -17.27
CA SER A 29 10.02 -2.30 -16.27
C SER A 29 9.88 -0.91 -16.91
N ASP A 30 10.75 -0.56 -17.88
CA ASP A 30 10.68 0.71 -18.60
C ASP A 30 9.44 0.78 -19.51
N ILE A 31 9.07 -0.32 -20.14
CA ILE A 31 7.84 -0.40 -20.95
C ILE A 31 6.61 -0.25 -20.03
N LEU A 32 6.59 -0.94 -18.90
CA LEU A 32 5.48 -0.86 -17.94
C LEU A 32 5.39 0.54 -17.30
N SER A 33 6.50 1.19 -16.99
CA SER A 33 6.51 2.55 -16.47
C SER A 33 6.03 3.59 -17.49
N ASN A 34 6.28 3.36 -18.78
CA ASN A 34 5.82 4.24 -19.87
C ASN A 34 4.37 3.95 -20.33
N LEU A 35 3.82 2.78 -20.02
CA LEU A 35 2.44 2.42 -20.37
C LEU A 35 1.41 2.81 -19.32
N VAL A 36 1.86 3.16 -18.13
CA VAL A 36 1.00 3.61 -17.04
C VAL A 36 1.40 5.04 -16.72
N ASP A 37 0.56 5.97 -17.11
CA ASP A 37 0.54 7.33 -16.56
C ASP A 37 0.15 7.19 -15.08
N TYR A 38 1.11 6.76 -14.25
CA TYR A 38 0.96 6.78 -12.80
C TYR A 38 0.99 8.25 -12.40
N ASP A 39 -0.18 8.80 -12.13
CA ASP A 39 -0.25 9.86 -11.15
C ASP A 39 0.36 9.28 -9.86
N ASP A 40 1.62 9.64 -9.61
CA ASP A 40 2.49 9.07 -8.56
C ASP A 40 1.88 9.12 -7.14
N SER A 41 0.66 9.61 -7.02
CA SER A 41 -0.06 9.78 -5.76
C SER A 41 -1.41 9.06 -5.71
N VAL A 42 -1.72 8.17 -6.66
CA VAL A 42 -3.00 7.44 -6.72
C VAL A 42 -2.83 5.94 -6.47
N ILE A 43 -3.62 5.40 -5.56
CA ILE A 43 -3.71 3.96 -5.29
C ILE A 43 -5.13 3.49 -5.58
N TYR A 44 -5.25 2.38 -6.28
CA TYR A 44 -6.54 1.73 -6.55
C TYR A 44 -6.73 0.54 -5.60
N LEU A 45 -7.76 0.59 -4.77
CA LEU A 45 -8.21 -0.51 -3.95
C LEU A 45 -9.46 -1.12 -4.62
N ASN A 46 -9.22 -2.09 -5.50
CA ASN A 46 -10.26 -2.82 -6.23
C ASN A 46 -10.38 -4.26 -5.71
N GLY A 47 -11.62 -4.75 -5.54
CA GLY A 47 -11.87 -6.11 -5.08
C GLY A 47 -11.86 -6.22 -3.56
N ASP A 48 -11.58 -7.42 -3.05
CA ASP A 48 -11.72 -7.74 -1.64
C ASP A 48 -10.55 -7.22 -0.80
N ILE A 49 -10.85 -6.82 0.44
CA ILE A 49 -9.85 -6.51 1.45
C ILE A 49 -9.37 -7.82 2.06
N THR A 50 -8.11 -8.14 1.80
CA THR A 50 -7.41 -9.35 2.24
C THR A 50 -6.01 -9.00 2.73
N SER A 51 -5.34 -9.92 3.41
CA SER A 51 -3.95 -9.72 3.84
C SER A 51 -3.01 -9.39 2.66
N GLU A 52 -3.27 -9.97 1.48
CA GLU A 52 -2.49 -9.67 0.27
C GLU A 52 -2.72 -8.23 -0.21
N SER A 53 -4.00 -7.82 -0.34
CA SER A 53 -4.33 -6.44 -0.76
C SER A 53 -3.87 -5.40 0.25
N MET A 54 -3.88 -5.73 1.55
CA MET A 54 -3.35 -4.88 2.62
C MET A 54 -1.84 -4.65 2.44
N VAL A 55 -1.07 -5.72 2.26
CA VAL A 55 0.39 -5.62 2.07
C VAL A 55 0.73 -4.87 0.79
N ASP A 56 0.04 -5.16 -0.32
CA ASP A 56 0.21 -4.45 -1.60
C ASP A 56 -0.05 -2.94 -1.45
N PHE A 57 -1.11 -2.58 -0.75
CA PHE A 57 -1.42 -1.18 -0.43
C PHE A 57 -0.28 -0.49 0.34
N MET A 58 0.23 -1.13 1.40
CA MET A 58 1.31 -0.58 2.23
C MET A 58 2.60 -0.39 1.42
N ILE A 59 2.93 -1.36 0.54
CA ILE A 59 4.10 -1.26 -0.36
C ILE A 59 3.94 -0.08 -1.32
N LYS A 60 2.76 0.10 -1.92
CA LYS A 60 2.48 1.21 -2.84
C LYS A 60 2.58 2.56 -2.14
N VAL A 61 1.98 2.71 -0.96
CA VAL A 61 2.10 3.94 -0.16
C VAL A 61 3.56 4.26 0.14
N ARG A 62 4.33 3.27 0.58
CA ARG A 62 5.75 3.44 0.87
C ARG A 62 6.55 3.83 -0.36
N SER A 63 6.27 3.23 -1.51
CA SER A 63 6.90 3.58 -2.79
C SER A 63 6.61 5.03 -3.17
N ILE A 64 5.34 5.45 -3.10
CA ILE A 64 4.94 6.83 -3.37
C ILE A 64 5.72 7.81 -2.48
N ILE A 65 5.72 7.57 -1.17
CA ILE A 65 6.39 8.48 -0.21
C ILE A 65 7.90 8.53 -0.47
N SER A 66 8.53 7.39 -0.78
CA SER A 66 9.99 7.31 -1.00
C SER A 66 10.45 8.01 -2.29
N ASN A 67 9.57 8.14 -3.28
CA ASN A 67 9.89 8.77 -4.57
C ASN A 67 9.57 10.27 -4.62
N ARG A 68 9.03 10.85 -3.52
CA ARG A 68 8.69 12.27 -3.45
C ARG A 68 9.92 13.15 -3.28
N ASP A 69 9.84 14.34 -3.83
CA ASP A 69 10.81 15.41 -3.65
C ASP A 69 10.30 16.47 -2.64
N GLU A 70 11.09 17.51 -2.39
CA GLU A 70 10.72 18.60 -1.48
C GLU A 70 9.44 19.36 -1.87
N LYS A 71 9.03 19.31 -3.14
CA LYS A 71 7.84 20.02 -3.64
C LYS A 71 6.57 19.19 -3.43
N THR A 72 6.70 17.86 -3.47
CA THR A 72 5.60 16.91 -3.43
C THR A 72 5.49 16.17 -2.10
N LYS A 73 6.44 16.34 -1.19
CA LYS A 73 6.54 15.59 0.08
C LYS A 73 5.26 15.62 0.92
N ASP A 74 4.53 16.73 0.90
CA ASP A 74 3.32 16.94 1.70
C ASP A 74 2.02 16.72 0.90
N ASP A 75 2.13 16.38 -0.39
CA ASP A 75 0.97 16.15 -1.24
C ASP A 75 0.16 14.94 -0.73
N PRO A 76 -1.17 15.02 -0.74
CA PRO A 76 -2.00 13.91 -0.29
C PRO A 76 -1.89 12.70 -1.22
N ILE A 77 -2.03 11.51 -0.66
CA ILE A 77 -2.22 10.27 -1.42
C ILE A 77 -3.71 10.09 -1.68
N ASN A 78 -4.09 9.77 -2.92
CA ASN A 78 -5.47 9.53 -3.30
C ASN A 78 -5.75 8.03 -3.40
N VAL A 79 -6.68 7.52 -2.61
CA VAL A 79 -7.10 6.12 -2.63
C VAL A 79 -8.46 6.01 -3.30
N ILE A 80 -8.48 5.40 -4.48
CA ILE A 80 -9.71 5.12 -5.23
C ILE A 80 -10.26 3.76 -4.78
N ILE A 81 -11.44 3.74 -4.20
CA ILE A 81 -12.05 2.55 -3.63
C ILE A 81 -13.20 2.05 -4.51
N ASN A 82 -13.14 0.76 -4.88
CA ASN A 82 -14.20 0.01 -5.52
C ASN A 82 -14.20 -1.42 -4.98
N SER A 83 -14.84 -1.66 -3.84
CA SER A 83 -14.69 -2.88 -3.07
C SER A 83 -16.01 -3.28 -2.38
N ASP A 84 -16.25 -4.58 -2.30
CA ASP A 84 -17.32 -5.17 -1.50
C ASP A 84 -16.98 -5.25 0.01
N GLY A 85 -15.73 -4.95 0.38
CA GLY A 85 -15.20 -5.11 1.72
C GLY A 85 -14.32 -6.32 1.83
N GLY A 86 -14.33 -7.02 2.95
CA GLY A 86 -13.50 -8.21 3.18
C GLY A 86 -13.15 -8.39 4.64
N ASP A 87 -11.93 -8.83 4.93
CA ASP A 87 -11.50 -9.14 6.29
C ASP A 87 -11.44 -7.89 7.17
N VAL A 88 -12.01 -8.02 8.37
CA VAL A 88 -12.10 -6.90 9.33
C VAL A 88 -10.75 -6.56 9.93
N TYR A 89 -9.91 -7.55 10.20
CA TYR A 89 -8.60 -7.30 10.80
C TYR A 89 -7.62 -6.68 9.79
N ASP A 90 -7.67 -7.12 8.54
CA ASP A 90 -6.90 -6.51 7.45
C ASP A 90 -7.36 -5.06 7.22
N MET A 91 -8.65 -4.79 7.28
CA MET A 91 -9.21 -3.44 7.21
C MET A 91 -8.74 -2.57 8.38
N LEU A 92 -8.78 -3.07 9.61
CA LEU A 92 -8.29 -2.34 10.78
C LEU A 92 -6.79 -2.03 10.65
N GLY A 93 -6.00 -2.99 10.16
CA GLY A 93 -4.58 -2.78 9.87
C GLY A 93 -4.34 -1.68 8.83
N LEU A 94 -5.18 -1.57 7.79
CA LEU A 94 -5.13 -0.48 6.82
C LEU A 94 -5.51 0.86 7.44
N VAL A 95 -6.51 0.90 8.29
CA VAL A 95 -6.94 2.11 9.02
C VAL A 95 -5.79 2.63 9.90
N ASP A 96 -5.25 1.77 10.75
CA ASP A 96 -4.12 2.12 11.62
C ASP A 96 -2.92 2.61 10.82
N TYR A 97 -2.63 1.95 9.70
CA TYR A 97 -1.53 2.35 8.81
C TYR A 97 -1.78 3.75 8.21
N ILE A 98 -2.97 4.01 7.66
CA ILE A 98 -3.34 5.31 7.09
C ILE A 98 -3.25 6.42 8.15
N GLU A 99 -3.73 6.16 9.35
CA GLU A 99 -3.70 7.13 10.45
C GLU A 99 -2.28 7.40 10.98
N SER A 100 -1.36 6.44 10.83
CA SER A 100 0.05 6.59 11.23
C SER A 100 0.89 7.42 10.24
N LEU A 101 0.39 7.69 9.04
CA LEU A 101 1.13 8.42 8.01
C LEU A 101 1.21 9.92 8.34
N SER A 102 2.37 10.51 8.07
CA SER A 102 2.56 11.97 8.17
C SER A 102 1.83 12.74 7.06
N VAL A 103 1.62 12.11 5.92
CA VAL A 103 0.91 12.68 4.77
C VAL A 103 -0.59 12.40 4.84
N LYS A 104 -1.40 13.30 4.28
CA LYS A 104 -2.85 13.08 4.23
C LYS A 104 -3.22 12.05 3.19
N VAL A 105 -4.23 11.25 3.50
CA VAL A 105 -4.81 10.26 2.60
C VAL A 105 -6.24 10.64 2.28
N ASN A 106 -6.49 10.99 1.03
CA ASN A 106 -7.83 11.18 0.51
C ASN A 106 -8.43 9.83 0.13
N THR A 107 -9.67 9.59 0.45
CA THR A 107 -10.40 8.37 0.07
C THR A 107 -11.57 8.72 -0.82
N ILE A 108 -11.70 8.00 -1.95
CA ILE A 108 -12.65 8.34 -3.01
C ILE A 108 -13.37 7.07 -3.44
N CYS A 109 -14.67 6.98 -3.14
CA CYS A 109 -15.50 5.89 -3.63
C CYS A 109 -15.82 6.10 -5.11
N ARG A 110 -15.40 5.14 -5.96
CA ARG A 110 -15.77 5.05 -7.37
C ARG A 110 -16.35 3.67 -7.67
N GLY A 111 -17.66 3.58 -7.79
CA GLY A 111 -18.41 2.34 -7.91
C GLY A 111 -19.04 1.98 -6.58
N LYS A 112 -18.36 1.26 -5.73
CA LYS A 112 -18.88 0.82 -4.43
C LYS A 112 -17.82 0.86 -3.33
N ALA A 113 -18.28 1.11 -2.11
CA ALA A 113 -17.52 0.91 -0.88
C ALA A 113 -18.45 0.26 0.14
N PHE A 114 -18.37 -1.05 0.28
CA PHE A 114 -19.28 -1.82 1.12
C PHE A 114 -18.54 -2.42 2.33
N SER A 115 -19.26 -2.58 3.45
CA SER A 115 -18.73 -3.28 4.63
C SER A 115 -17.40 -2.68 5.10
N ALA A 116 -16.34 -3.48 5.20
CA ALA A 116 -14.98 -3.05 5.56
C ALA A 116 -14.47 -1.90 4.68
N ALA A 117 -14.77 -1.88 3.39
CA ALA A 117 -14.38 -0.80 2.48
C ALA A 117 -15.10 0.53 2.80
N ALA A 118 -16.31 0.50 3.31
CA ALA A 118 -17.00 1.71 3.75
C ALA A 118 -16.35 2.31 5.00
N ILE A 119 -15.88 1.47 5.90
CA ILE A 119 -15.12 1.89 7.08
C ILE A 119 -13.79 2.54 6.63
N LEU A 120 -13.06 1.90 5.74
CA LEU A 120 -11.81 2.45 5.21
C LEU A 120 -12.03 3.79 4.50
N LEU A 121 -13.12 3.93 3.72
CA LEU A 121 -13.52 5.20 3.10
C LEU A 121 -13.72 6.30 4.16
N ALA A 122 -14.33 5.96 5.30
CA ALA A 122 -14.61 6.90 6.38
C ALA A 122 -13.32 7.33 7.15
N HIS A 123 -12.27 6.51 7.15
CA HIS A 123 -11.02 6.76 7.87
C HIS A 123 -9.93 7.48 7.05
N GLY A 124 -10.24 7.93 5.83
CA GLY A 124 -9.32 8.81 5.11
C GLY A 124 -8.97 10.05 5.95
N THR A 125 -7.67 10.30 6.17
CA THR A 125 -7.19 11.41 7.01
C THR A 125 -7.22 12.77 6.30
N GLY A 126 -7.41 12.77 4.98
CA GLY A 126 -7.64 13.94 4.14
C GLY A 126 -9.11 14.12 3.77
N THR A 127 -9.37 14.41 2.49
CA THR A 127 -10.72 14.56 1.96
C THR A 127 -11.35 13.19 1.67
N ARG A 128 -12.60 13.01 2.08
CA ARG A 128 -13.42 11.83 1.81
C ARG A 128 -14.48 12.17 0.79
N MET A 129 -14.51 11.45 -0.33
CA MET A 129 -15.37 11.75 -1.47
C MET A 129 -16.12 10.49 -1.94
N SER A 130 -17.26 10.72 -2.55
CA SER A 130 -18.05 9.69 -3.22
C SER A 130 -18.50 10.20 -4.57
N SER A 131 -18.32 9.40 -5.62
CA SER A 131 -18.79 9.76 -6.96
C SER A 131 -20.31 9.75 -7.01
N LYS A 132 -20.91 10.59 -7.86
CA LYS A 132 -22.37 10.78 -7.95
C LYS A 132 -23.18 9.48 -8.09
N ARG A 133 -22.60 8.44 -8.72
CA ARG A 133 -23.28 7.16 -8.98
C ARG A 133 -22.67 6.01 -8.18
N SER A 134 -21.82 6.31 -7.21
CA SER A 134 -21.28 5.29 -6.33
C SER A 134 -22.22 4.98 -5.17
N SER A 135 -22.05 3.80 -4.60
CA SER A 135 -22.84 3.32 -3.46
C SER A 135 -21.93 3.05 -2.27
N VAL A 136 -22.37 3.44 -1.08
CA VAL A 136 -21.71 3.14 0.18
C VAL A 136 -22.68 2.35 1.05
N MET A 137 -22.22 1.22 1.61
CA MET A 137 -23.08 0.37 2.44
C MET A 137 -22.37 -0.03 3.72
N PHE A 138 -23.07 0.17 4.84
CA PHE A 138 -22.70 -0.35 6.14
C PHE A 138 -23.68 -1.45 6.55
N HIS A 139 -23.16 -2.53 7.09
CA HIS A 139 -23.96 -3.61 7.68
C HIS A 139 -23.25 -4.18 8.91
N GLN A 140 -23.97 -4.99 9.69
CA GLN A 140 -23.36 -5.70 10.80
C GLN A 140 -22.36 -6.72 10.29
N SER A 141 -21.28 -6.93 11.05
CA SER A 141 -20.29 -7.95 10.73
C SER A 141 -20.94 -9.32 10.64
N SER A 142 -20.65 -10.04 9.56
CA SER A 142 -21.00 -11.45 9.43
C SER A 142 -19.75 -12.29 9.70
N SER A 143 -19.87 -13.31 10.54
CA SER A 143 -18.80 -14.27 10.77
C SER A 143 -19.31 -15.67 10.51
N PHE A 144 -18.44 -16.51 9.94
CA PHE A 144 -18.68 -17.93 9.85
C PHE A 144 -17.94 -18.62 11.01
N ILE A 145 -18.68 -19.25 11.91
CA ILE A 145 -18.13 -20.04 13.00
C ILE A 145 -18.19 -21.50 12.59
N GLY A 146 -17.02 -22.11 12.41
CA GLY A 146 -16.87 -23.55 12.16
C GLY A 146 -16.16 -24.22 13.32
N GLY A 147 -16.57 -25.42 13.69
CA GLY A 147 -15.96 -26.18 14.76
C GLY A 147 -16.76 -27.42 15.16
N LYS A 148 -16.33 -28.10 16.20
CA LYS A 148 -17.11 -29.19 16.80
C LYS A 148 -18.35 -28.61 17.46
N MET A 149 -19.47 -29.38 17.46
CA MET A 149 -20.75 -28.91 18.02
C MET A 149 -20.64 -28.37 19.45
N GLY A 150 -19.74 -28.92 20.27
CA GLY A 150 -19.50 -28.46 21.65
C GLY A 150 -18.80 -27.09 21.73
N ASP A 151 -18.04 -26.72 20.71
CA ASP A 151 -17.31 -25.45 20.67
C ASP A 151 -18.21 -24.29 20.17
N ILE A 152 -19.20 -24.64 19.34
CA ILE A 152 -20.15 -23.65 18.77
C ILE A 152 -21.18 -23.16 19.82
N SER A 153 -21.50 -24.00 20.81
CA SER A 153 -22.46 -23.64 21.87
C SER A 153 -21.90 -22.69 22.94
N ALA A 154 -20.61 -22.34 22.87
CA ALA A 154 -19.92 -21.45 23.82
C ALA A 154 -19.92 -19.97 23.37
N TYR A 155 -20.43 -19.67 22.20
CA TYR A 155 -20.61 -18.34 21.65
C TYR A 155 -22.09 -18.00 21.47
#